data_2ce473ea5a90cd3da7ee670c83d3c816
#
_entry.id   2ce473ea5a90cd3da7ee670c83d3c816
#
_cell.length_a   1.000
_cell.length_b   1.000
_cell.length_c   1.000
_cell.angle_alpha   90.00
_cell.angle_beta   90.00
_cell.angle_gamma   90.00
#
_symmetry.space_group_name_H-M   'P 1'
#
loop_
_entity.id
_entity.type
_entity.pdbx_description
1 polymer ?
#
loop_
_entity_poly.entity_id
_entity_poly.type
_entity_poly.pdbx_seq_one_letter_code
_entity_poly.pdbx_strand_id
1 'polypeptide(L)'
;MTDEKAEKRGIELPVVGSMRMDRRHALKIMAIAAATPGLVSCEPSAPDSDVASVPSPTSNPMAKGTAADPDLVAPVVPWQPTLAADELASLAVLCDVIVPADARSPSASQVGDPDFLDEWVSAPYPGNERDAVLIRGGLVWLDRESAQRFGEGLRFRDLTSEQQHAICDDICFVPNAPEGYEAGARFFDRVRSLTSTAFWTTTEGMTDLQYIGNVALGQWDAPPPEVLRHLGLEG
;
A
#
# COMPACT_ATOMS: atom_id res chain seq x y z
N MET A 1 17.15 2.18 56.41
CA MET A 1 15.85 2.77 56.76
C MET A 1 15.73 4.06 56.01
N THR A 2 15.07 4.00 54.91
CA THR A 2 13.96 4.83 54.42
C THR A 2 13.69 4.40 52.97
N ASP A 3 12.53 3.76 52.82
CA ASP A 3 11.91 3.43 51.54
C ASP A 3 11.56 4.71 50.79
N GLU A 4 12.00 4.84 49.53
CA GLU A 4 11.47 5.83 48.62
C GLU A 4 10.70 5.13 47.50
N LYS A 5 9.40 5.13 47.71
CA LYS A 5 8.35 4.57 46.89
C LYS A 5 8.20 5.41 45.60
N ALA A 6 8.70 4.91 44.46
CA ALA A 6 8.49 5.53 43.15
C ALA A 6 7.03 5.38 42.73
N GLU A 7 6.30 6.48 42.82
CA GLU A 7 4.91 6.66 42.40
C GLU A 7 4.81 6.63 40.87
N LYS A 8 4.27 5.54 40.31
CA LYS A 8 3.91 5.42 38.89
C LYS A 8 2.70 6.32 38.62
N ARG A 9 2.90 7.49 38.03
CA ARG A 9 1.82 8.28 37.44
C ARG A 9 1.34 7.58 36.16
N GLY A 10 0.21 6.89 36.29
CA GLY A 10 -0.56 6.43 35.13
C GLY A 10 -1.22 7.64 34.48
N ILE A 11 -1.01 7.76 33.15
CA ILE A 11 -1.77 8.70 32.32
C ILE A 11 -3.17 8.10 32.15
N GLU A 12 -4.15 8.64 32.86
CA GLU A 12 -5.56 8.34 32.63
C GLU A 12 -5.98 9.06 31.32
N LEU A 13 -6.23 8.28 30.27
CA LEU A 13 -6.89 8.78 29.06
C LEU A 13 -8.38 9.00 29.39
N PRO A 14 -8.98 10.12 28.93
CA PRO A 14 -10.40 10.34 29.17
C PRO A 14 -11.20 9.29 28.39
N VAL A 15 -11.95 8.48 29.11
CA VAL A 15 -12.95 7.56 28.57
C VAL A 15 -14.06 8.40 27.97
N VAL A 16 -14.10 8.52 26.63
CA VAL A 16 -15.26 9.04 25.92
C VAL A 16 -16.40 8.09 26.20
N GLY A 17 -17.40 8.56 26.94
CA GLY A 17 -18.54 7.77 27.37
C GLY A 17 -19.20 7.09 26.17
N SER A 18 -19.29 5.77 26.21
CA SER A 18 -20.07 4.97 25.28
C SER A 18 -21.55 5.33 25.46
N MET A 19 -22.07 6.23 24.65
CA MET A 19 -23.52 6.39 24.47
C MET A 19 -24.03 5.07 23.88
N ARG A 20 -24.57 4.20 24.74
CA ARG A 20 -25.36 3.06 24.28
C ARG A 20 -26.64 3.61 23.64
N MET A 21 -26.62 3.75 22.32
CA MET A 21 -27.81 4.12 21.58
C MET A 21 -28.71 2.87 21.51
N ASP A 22 -29.84 2.93 22.22
CA ASP A 22 -30.88 1.89 22.17
C ASP A 22 -31.48 1.85 20.75
N ARG A 23 -31.71 0.63 20.21
CA ARG A 23 -32.28 0.41 18.88
C ARG A 23 -33.56 1.21 18.64
N ARG A 24 -34.37 1.45 19.68
CA ARG A 24 -35.56 2.30 19.61
C ARG A 24 -35.25 3.78 19.39
N HIS A 25 -34.10 4.26 19.90
CA HIS A 25 -33.67 5.65 19.69
C HIS A 25 -33.16 5.87 18.27
N ALA A 26 -32.39 4.90 17.72
CA ALA A 26 -31.95 4.95 16.34
C ALA A 26 -33.10 4.93 15.33
N LEU A 27 -34.14 4.12 15.58
CA LEU A 27 -35.35 4.08 14.75
C LEU A 27 -36.17 5.39 14.84
N LYS A 28 -36.22 6.05 16.00
CA LYS A 28 -36.91 7.35 16.15
C LYS A 28 -36.17 8.46 15.39
N ILE A 29 -34.83 8.46 15.38
CA ILE A 29 -34.02 9.43 14.63
C ILE A 29 -34.22 9.23 13.13
N MET A 30 -34.25 7.99 12.64
CA MET A 30 -34.56 7.68 11.23
C MET A 30 -35.97 8.10 10.83
N ALA A 31 -36.96 7.91 11.71
CA ALA A 31 -38.34 8.30 11.43
C ALA A 31 -38.54 9.84 11.35
N ILE A 32 -37.76 10.60 12.15
CA ILE A 32 -37.78 12.08 12.11
C ILE A 32 -37.11 12.60 10.83
N ALA A 33 -36.07 11.95 10.34
CA ALA A 33 -35.39 12.32 9.08
C ALA A 33 -36.28 12.05 7.85
N ALA A 34 -37.24 11.13 7.92
CA ALA A 34 -38.17 10.81 6.83
C ALA A 34 -39.42 11.72 6.79
N ALA A 35 -39.63 12.56 7.82
CA ALA A 35 -40.87 13.35 7.98
C ALA A 35 -40.75 14.85 7.65
N THR A 36 -39.67 15.29 7.04
CA THR A 36 -39.51 16.68 6.57
C THR A 36 -39.59 16.77 5.05
N PRO A 37 -40.77 16.94 4.46
CA PRO A 37 -40.88 17.36 3.07
C PRO A 37 -40.83 18.89 3.02
N GLY A 38 -39.85 19.42 2.34
CA GLY A 38 -39.92 20.75 1.80
C GLY A 38 -39.03 21.82 2.43
N LEU A 39 -38.42 22.50 1.50
CA LEU A 39 -37.78 23.80 1.58
C LEU A 39 -36.28 23.78 1.95
N VAL A 40 -35.42 23.54 0.95
CA VAL A 40 -34.46 24.56 0.50
C VAL A 40 -34.05 24.19 -0.94
N SER A 41 -34.66 24.88 -1.90
CA SER A 41 -34.11 25.01 -3.25
C SER A 41 -32.92 25.95 -3.15
N CYS A 42 -31.74 25.41 -3.01
CA CYS A 42 -30.51 26.08 -3.39
C CYS A 42 -30.18 25.61 -4.79
N GLU A 43 -30.51 26.45 -5.79
CA GLU A 43 -29.91 26.35 -7.10
C GLU A 43 -28.39 26.55 -6.91
N PRO A 44 -27.56 25.58 -7.23
CA PRO A 44 -26.14 25.84 -7.36
C PRO A 44 -25.93 26.57 -8.68
N SER A 45 -25.54 27.86 -8.59
CA SER A 45 -24.92 28.56 -9.70
C SER A 45 -23.77 27.70 -10.19
N ALA A 46 -23.83 27.27 -11.44
CA ALA A 46 -22.77 26.53 -12.10
C ALA A 46 -21.50 27.39 -12.09
N PRO A 47 -20.37 26.88 -11.59
CA PRO A 47 -19.10 27.43 -11.99
C PRO A 47 -18.83 26.92 -13.41
N ASP A 48 -18.62 27.81 -14.34
CA ASP A 48 -17.94 27.53 -15.59
C ASP A 48 -16.56 26.98 -15.25
N SER A 49 -16.45 25.69 -15.35
CA SER A 49 -15.15 24.99 -15.30
C SER A 49 -15.22 23.95 -16.40
N ASP A 50 -14.42 24.16 -17.43
CA ASP A 50 -13.96 23.11 -18.34
C ASP A 50 -13.22 22.04 -17.52
N VAL A 51 -13.95 21.28 -16.73
CA VAL A 51 -13.47 20.02 -16.19
C VAL A 51 -13.59 19.06 -17.35
N ALA A 52 -12.42 18.71 -17.94
CA ALA A 52 -12.34 17.61 -18.88
C ALA A 52 -13.17 16.46 -18.30
N SER A 53 -14.23 16.08 -19.00
CA SER A 53 -15.11 14.99 -18.59
C SER A 53 -14.28 13.73 -18.44
N VAL A 54 -14.03 13.31 -17.18
CA VAL A 54 -13.49 12.00 -16.90
C VAL A 54 -14.41 10.99 -17.59
N PRO A 55 -13.90 10.15 -18.51
CA PRO A 55 -14.74 9.18 -19.18
C PRO A 55 -15.42 8.31 -18.11
N SER A 56 -16.73 8.22 -18.17
CA SER A 56 -17.48 7.34 -17.28
C SER A 56 -16.94 5.91 -17.46
N PRO A 57 -16.66 5.17 -16.36
CA PRO A 57 -16.18 3.83 -16.47
C PRO A 57 -17.13 3.01 -17.34
N THR A 58 -16.57 2.32 -18.34
CA THR A 58 -17.36 1.45 -19.23
C THR A 58 -17.92 0.33 -18.36
N SER A 59 -19.23 0.28 -18.18
CA SER A 59 -19.84 -0.77 -17.38
C SER A 59 -19.62 -2.14 -18.04
N ASN A 60 -18.99 -3.04 -17.31
CA ASN A 60 -18.88 -4.45 -17.74
C ASN A 60 -20.23 -5.12 -17.55
N PRO A 61 -20.93 -5.58 -18.62
CA PRO A 61 -22.23 -6.25 -18.49
C PRO A 61 -22.17 -7.57 -17.71
N MET A 62 -20.96 -8.12 -17.49
CA MET A 62 -20.74 -9.32 -16.69
C MET A 62 -20.53 -9.00 -15.19
N ALA A 63 -20.23 -7.76 -14.84
CA ALA A 63 -20.06 -7.33 -13.46
C ALA A 63 -21.44 -7.06 -12.85
N LYS A 64 -21.81 -7.82 -11.84
CA LYS A 64 -23.06 -7.62 -11.07
C LYS A 64 -22.86 -6.57 -9.97
N GLY A 65 -22.32 -5.42 -10.34
CA GLY A 65 -22.09 -4.31 -9.44
C GLY A 65 -22.99 -3.12 -9.74
N THR A 66 -22.63 -1.97 -9.19
CA THR A 66 -23.26 -0.69 -9.51
C THR A 66 -22.66 -0.11 -10.80
N ALA A 67 -23.32 0.88 -11.42
CA ALA A 67 -22.80 1.53 -12.63
C ALA A 67 -21.46 2.28 -12.40
N ALA A 68 -21.06 2.46 -11.13
CA ALA A 68 -19.81 3.11 -10.74
C ALA A 68 -18.70 2.11 -10.40
N ASP A 69 -18.97 0.80 -10.42
CA ASP A 69 -17.96 -0.20 -10.12
C ASP A 69 -16.92 -0.27 -11.25
N PRO A 70 -15.63 -0.40 -10.92
CA PRO A 70 -14.59 -0.58 -11.92
C PRO A 70 -14.77 -1.91 -12.64
N ASP A 71 -14.39 -1.97 -13.92
CA ASP A 71 -14.31 -3.22 -14.66
C ASP A 71 -13.10 -4.01 -14.16
N LEU A 72 -13.33 -5.07 -13.39
CA LEU A 72 -12.28 -5.93 -12.84
C LEU A 72 -11.80 -7.01 -13.83
N VAL A 73 -12.51 -7.19 -14.95
CA VAL A 73 -12.14 -8.18 -15.98
C VAL A 73 -11.24 -7.56 -17.04
N ALA A 74 -11.49 -6.30 -17.38
CA ALA A 74 -10.69 -5.52 -18.31
C ALA A 74 -10.43 -4.12 -17.72
N PRO A 75 -9.60 -4.01 -16.69
CA PRO A 75 -9.37 -2.76 -16.00
C PRO A 75 -8.74 -1.74 -16.96
N VAL A 76 -9.28 -0.52 -16.93
CA VAL A 76 -8.73 0.61 -17.70
C VAL A 76 -8.23 1.65 -16.70
N VAL A 77 -6.95 1.98 -16.80
CA VAL A 77 -6.32 3.04 -16.04
C VAL A 77 -6.58 4.38 -16.77
N PRO A 78 -7.35 5.32 -16.19
CA PRO A 78 -7.73 6.55 -16.89
C PRO A 78 -6.66 7.65 -16.85
N TRP A 79 -5.54 7.44 -16.19
CA TRP A 79 -4.41 8.37 -16.12
C TRP A 79 -3.19 7.84 -16.84
N GLN A 80 -2.28 8.75 -17.20
CA GLN A 80 -1.05 8.40 -17.90
C GLN A 80 0.07 8.14 -16.90
N PRO A 81 0.93 7.13 -17.13
CA PRO A 81 2.16 6.92 -16.37
C PRO A 81 3.03 8.18 -16.34
N THR A 82 3.65 8.47 -15.19
CA THR A 82 4.42 9.70 -14.96
C THR A 82 5.90 9.49 -14.71
N LEU A 83 6.35 8.26 -14.42
CA LEU A 83 7.76 7.97 -14.25
C LEU A 83 8.48 8.03 -15.61
N ALA A 84 9.65 8.66 -15.63
CA ALA A 84 10.51 8.63 -16.80
C ALA A 84 11.11 7.21 -16.96
N ALA A 85 11.48 6.85 -18.18
CA ALA A 85 12.05 5.53 -18.49
C ALA A 85 13.28 5.19 -17.61
N ASP A 86 14.10 6.18 -17.28
CA ASP A 86 15.26 6.01 -16.41
C ASP A 86 14.85 5.79 -14.94
N GLU A 87 13.81 6.50 -14.46
CA GLU A 87 13.24 6.30 -13.11
C GLU A 87 12.65 4.89 -12.99
N LEU A 88 11.89 4.46 -13.99
CA LEU A 88 11.28 3.13 -14.04
C LEU A 88 12.34 2.02 -14.07
N ALA A 89 13.43 2.21 -14.84
CA ALA A 89 14.52 1.25 -14.90
C ALA A 89 15.26 1.10 -13.54
N SER A 90 15.51 2.20 -12.83
CA SER A 90 16.12 2.13 -11.50
C SER A 90 15.14 1.52 -10.47
N LEU A 91 13.85 1.82 -10.61
CA LEU A 91 12.81 1.23 -9.76
C LEU A 91 12.70 -0.28 -9.97
N ALA A 92 12.77 -0.76 -11.22
CA ALA A 92 12.73 -2.19 -11.54
C ALA A 92 13.85 -2.96 -10.86
N VAL A 93 15.07 -2.42 -10.89
CA VAL A 93 16.21 -3.03 -10.20
C VAL A 93 16.01 -3.05 -8.68
N LEU A 94 15.46 -1.97 -8.12
CA LEU A 94 15.16 -1.92 -6.68
C LEU A 94 14.07 -2.93 -6.30
N CYS A 95 13.03 -3.09 -7.10
CA CYS A 95 11.99 -4.11 -6.89
C CYS A 95 12.60 -5.52 -6.88
N ASP A 96 13.55 -5.80 -7.77
CA ASP A 96 14.24 -7.10 -7.82
C ASP A 96 15.21 -7.34 -6.65
N VAL A 97 15.76 -6.29 -6.06
CA VAL A 97 16.50 -6.40 -4.78
C VAL A 97 15.55 -6.74 -3.63
N ILE A 98 14.33 -6.22 -3.65
CA ILE A 98 13.31 -6.46 -2.60
C ILE A 98 12.70 -7.86 -2.72
N VAL A 99 12.32 -8.28 -3.93
CA VAL A 99 11.76 -9.61 -4.23
C VAL A 99 12.53 -10.20 -5.42
N PRO A 100 13.68 -10.84 -5.14
CA PRO A 100 14.49 -11.47 -6.17
C PRO A 100 13.83 -12.75 -6.69
N ALA A 101 14.18 -13.14 -7.92
CA ALA A 101 13.81 -14.45 -8.44
C ALA A 101 14.50 -15.57 -7.64
N ASP A 102 13.79 -16.65 -7.42
CA ASP A 102 14.31 -17.87 -6.83
C ASP A 102 13.90 -19.12 -7.63
N ALA A 103 14.06 -20.32 -7.03
CA ALA A 103 13.70 -21.57 -7.70
C ALA A 103 12.18 -21.79 -7.83
N ARG A 104 11.37 -21.01 -7.16
CA ARG A 104 9.90 -21.17 -7.07
C ARG A 104 9.15 -20.05 -7.78
N SER A 105 9.67 -18.84 -7.76
CA SER A 105 8.98 -17.66 -8.29
C SER A 105 9.92 -16.73 -9.07
N PRO A 106 9.37 -15.99 -10.05
CA PRO A 106 10.10 -14.93 -10.75
C PRO A 106 10.39 -13.74 -9.81
N SER A 107 11.23 -12.80 -10.29
CA SER A 107 11.46 -11.54 -9.56
C SER A 107 10.27 -10.57 -9.71
N ALA A 108 10.25 -9.54 -8.86
CA ALA A 108 9.24 -8.50 -8.88
C ALA A 108 9.11 -7.81 -10.25
N SER A 109 10.23 -7.49 -10.90
CA SER A 109 10.18 -6.84 -12.22
C SER A 109 9.62 -7.76 -13.31
N GLN A 110 9.82 -9.07 -13.18
CA GLN A 110 9.33 -10.06 -14.16
C GLN A 110 7.81 -10.26 -14.11
N VAL A 111 7.17 -9.89 -12.99
CA VAL A 111 5.70 -9.98 -12.82
C VAL A 111 4.99 -8.64 -12.99
N GLY A 112 5.72 -7.56 -13.31
CA GLY A 112 5.14 -6.25 -13.62
C GLY A 112 5.01 -5.30 -12.43
N ASP A 113 5.67 -5.56 -11.31
CA ASP A 113 5.63 -4.70 -10.14
C ASP A 113 6.05 -3.24 -10.44
N PRO A 114 7.09 -2.97 -11.25
CA PRO A 114 7.44 -1.59 -11.58
C PRO A 114 6.31 -0.82 -12.29
N ASP A 115 5.57 -1.49 -13.17
CA ASP A 115 4.42 -0.89 -13.88
C ASP A 115 3.27 -0.60 -12.89
N PHE A 116 3.04 -1.49 -11.92
CA PHE A 116 2.08 -1.24 -10.85
C PHE A 116 2.48 -0.02 -10.00
N LEU A 117 3.77 0.12 -9.66
CA LEU A 117 4.24 1.26 -8.89
C LEU A 117 4.13 2.56 -9.69
N ASP A 118 4.40 2.54 -11.02
CA ASP A 118 4.21 3.71 -11.88
C ASP A 118 2.72 4.08 -11.96
N GLU A 119 1.84 3.12 -12.15
CA GLU A 119 0.40 3.36 -12.08
C GLU A 119 -0.01 3.98 -10.75
N TRP A 120 0.48 3.42 -9.64
CA TRP A 120 0.20 3.89 -8.30
C TRP A 120 0.59 5.37 -8.09
N VAL A 121 1.83 5.74 -8.43
CA VAL A 121 2.31 7.12 -8.24
C VAL A 121 1.71 8.10 -9.25
N SER A 122 1.12 7.61 -10.31
CA SER A 122 0.47 8.42 -11.35
C SER A 122 -1.00 8.70 -11.05
N ALA A 123 -1.60 7.97 -10.10
CA ALA A 123 -3.00 8.13 -9.75
C ALA A 123 -3.26 9.49 -9.06
N PRO A 124 -4.30 10.24 -9.47
CA PRO A 124 -4.55 11.61 -8.99
C PRO A 124 -5.29 11.64 -7.64
N TYR A 125 -4.76 10.91 -6.66
CA TYR A 125 -5.30 10.89 -5.30
C TYR A 125 -4.27 11.43 -4.30
N PRO A 126 -4.68 12.17 -3.25
CA PRO A 126 -3.76 12.83 -2.31
C PRO A 126 -2.74 11.89 -1.66
N GLY A 127 -3.07 10.61 -1.48
CA GLY A 127 -2.15 9.58 -0.97
C GLY A 127 -1.06 9.25 -1.98
N ASN A 128 -1.47 8.99 -3.22
CA ASN A 128 -0.62 8.60 -4.33
C ASN A 128 0.30 9.75 -4.76
N GLU A 129 -0.19 11.00 -4.75
CA GLU A 129 0.63 12.20 -4.99
C GLU A 129 1.77 12.35 -3.97
N ARG A 130 1.51 12.07 -2.69
CA ARG A 130 2.57 12.06 -1.66
C ARG A 130 3.59 10.95 -1.90
N ASP A 131 3.14 9.78 -2.30
CA ASP A 131 4.01 8.66 -2.66
C ASP A 131 4.84 8.99 -3.91
N ALA A 132 4.26 9.66 -4.91
CA ALA A 132 4.98 10.12 -6.10
C ALA A 132 6.18 11.03 -5.73
N VAL A 133 5.96 12.00 -4.85
CA VAL A 133 7.04 12.88 -4.37
C VAL A 133 8.11 12.08 -3.62
N LEU A 134 7.69 11.18 -2.74
CA LEU A 134 8.62 10.36 -1.95
C LEU A 134 9.44 9.42 -2.84
N ILE A 135 8.78 8.71 -3.77
CA ILE A 135 9.43 7.70 -4.62
C ILE A 135 10.36 8.37 -5.63
N ARG A 136 9.92 9.42 -6.33
CA ARG A 136 10.79 10.13 -7.28
C ARG A 136 11.98 10.81 -6.58
N GLY A 137 11.74 11.44 -5.42
CA GLY A 137 12.81 12.00 -4.60
C GLY A 137 13.80 10.94 -4.12
N GLY A 138 13.29 9.77 -3.73
CA GLY A 138 14.09 8.62 -3.31
C GLY A 138 14.92 8.01 -4.43
N LEU A 139 14.39 7.89 -5.65
CA LEU A 139 15.16 7.44 -6.82
C LEU A 139 16.33 8.38 -7.15
N VAL A 140 16.09 9.69 -7.10
CA VAL A 140 17.18 10.69 -7.26
C VAL A 140 18.23 10.55 -6.16
N TRP A 141 17.80 10.37 -4.91
CA TRP A 141 18.70 10.15 -3.79
C TRP A 141 19.52 8.86 -3.99
N LEU A 142 18.90 7.79 -4.43
CA LEU A 142 19.52 6.48 -4.66
C LEU A 142 20.61 6.56 -5.74
N ASP A 143 20.34 7.24 -6.86
CA ASP A 143 21.30 7.46 -7.94
C ASP A 143 22.47 8.35 -7.46
N ARG A 144 22.18 9.41 -6.68
CA ARG A 144 23.20 10.25 -6.09
C ARG A 144 24.11 9.48 -5.12
N GLU A 145 23.54 8.67 -4.27
CA GLU A 145 24.28 7.81 -3.33
C GLU A 145 25.15 6.81 -4.07
N SER A 146 24.64 6.23 -5.15
CA SER A 146 25.39 5.33 -6.03
C SER A 146 26.61 6.00 -6.63
N ALA A 147 26.45 7.19 -7.18
CA ALA A 147 27.54 7.97 -7.73
C ALA A 147 28.57 8.36 -6.65
N GLN A 148 28.12 8.72 -5.46
CA GLN A 148 28.99 9.15 -4.36
C GLN A 148 29.84 8.00 -3.82
N ARG A 149 29.27 6.78 -3.69
CA ARG A 149 30.01 5.62 -3.14
C ARG A 149 30.89 4.91 -4.15
N PHE A 150 30.40 4.77 -5.39
CA PHE A 150 30.99 3.81 -6.34
C PHE A 150 31.58 4.45 -7.60
N GLY A 151 31.30 5.73 -7.87
CA GLY A 151 31.92 6.47 -8.96
C GLY A 151 30.96 7.44 -9.66
N GLU A 152 31.50 8.58 -10.04
CA GLU A 152 30.74 9.63 -10.71
C GLU A 152 30.03 9.09 -11.97
N GLY A 153 28.76 9.44 -12.14
CA GLY A 153 27.92 9.05 -13.27
C GLY A 153 27.26 7.67 -13.14
N LEU A 154 27.62 6.85 -12.16
CA LEU A 154 26.93 5.58 -11.90
C LEU A 154 25.58 5.83 -11.25
N ARG A 155 24.56 5.14 -11.77
CA ARG A 155 23.22 5.09 -11.18
C ARG A 155 23.03 3.76 -10.47
N PHE A 156 22.02 3.67 -9.61
CA PHE A 156 21.72 2.43 -8.87
C PHE A 156 21.59 1.21 -9.77
N ARG A 157 20.94 1.36 -10.92
CA ARG A 157 20.77 0.29 -11.91
C ARG A 157 22.06 -0.20 -12.56
N ASP A 158 23.12 0.61 -12.51
CA ASP A 158 24.42 0.31 -13.16
C ASP A 158 25.37 -0.38 -12.16
N LEU A 159 24.99 -0.51 -10.90
CA LEU A 159 25.78 -1.10 -9.83
C LEU A 159 25.74 -2.63 -9.89
N THR A 160 26.77 -3.27 -9.34
CA THR A 160 26.73 -4.72 -9.09
C THR A 160 25.74 -5.04 -7.97
N SER A 161 25.30 -6.29 -7.89
CA SER A 161 24.37 -6.75 -6.85
C SER A 161 24.90 -6.48 -5.45
N GLU A 162 26.19 -6.69 -5.20
CA GLU A 162 26.83 -6.43 -3.91
C GLU A 162 26.79 -4.95 -3.56
N GLN A 163 26.99 -4.07 -4.54
CA GLN A 163 26.93 -2.62 -4.35
C GLN A 163 25.49 -2.15 -4.09
N GLN A 164 24.50 -2.71 -4.80
CA GLN A 164 23.08 -2.45 -4.57
C GLN A 164 22.67 -2.86 -3.16
N HIS A 165 23.03 -4.07 -2.74
CA HIS A 165 22.77 -4.54 -1.38
C HIS A 165 23.43 -3.65 -0.33
N ALA A 166 24.68 -3.22 -0.53
CA ALA A 166 25.38 -2.35 0.42
C ALA A 166 24.66 -0.99 0.66
N ILE A 167 23.97 -0.43 -0.35
CA ILE A 167 23.14 0.75 -0.13
C ILE A 167 21.83 0.34 0.56
N CYS A 168 21.19 -0.74 0.10
CA CYS A 168 19.91 -1.18 0.63
C CYS A 168 20.00 -1.59 2.10
N ASP A 169 21.09 -2.22 2.54
CA ASP A 169 21.32 -2.62 3.92
C ASP A 169 21.30 -1.43 4.89
N ASP A 170 21.82 -0.27 4.47
CA ASP A 170 21.80 0.94 5.27
C ASP A 170 20.40 1.56 5.40
N ILE A 171 19.50 1.32 4.46
CA ILE A 171 18.18 1.95 4.41
C ILE A 171 17.00 0.98 4.59
N CYS A 172 17.26 -0.32 4.72
CA CYS A 172 16.18 -1.33 4.78
C CYS A 172 15.32 -1.26 6.04
N PHE A 173 15.78 -0.61 7.10
CA PHE A 173 15.06 -0.50 8.36
C PHE A 173 15.18 0.89 8.97
N VAL A 174 14.11 1.67 8.89
CA VAL A 174 14.07 3.09 9.30
C VAL A 174 14.68 3.36 10.69
N PRO A 175 14.41 2.57 11.75
CA PRO A 175 14.99 2.83 13.08
C PRO A 175 16.51 2.67 13.17
N ASN A 176 17.11 1.93 12.24
CA ASN A 176 18.55 1.66 12.23
C ASN A 176 19.30 2.43 11.14
N ALA A 177 18.60 3.26 10.36
CA ALA A 177 19.22 4.03 9.30
C ALA A 177 20.30 4.95 9.88
N PRO A 178 21.49 5.05 9.24
CA PRO A 178 22.53 5.98 9.62
C PRO A 178 22.03 7.43 9.61
N GLU A 179 22.68 8.29 10.38
CA GLU A 179 22.40 9.74 10.38
C GLU A 179 22.46 10.29 8.95
N GLY A 180 21.40 11.00 8.53
CA GLY A 180 21.27 11.57 7.19
C GLY A 180 20.66 10.61 6.14
N TYR A 181 20.39 9.34 6.49
CA TYR A 181 19.78 8.34 5.59
C TYR A 181 18.28 8.13 5.84
N GLU A 182 17.68 8.85 6.78
CA GLU A 182 16.28 8.65 7.19
C GLU A 182 15.30 8.88 6.03
N ALA A 183 15.62 9.76 5.10
CA ALA A 183 14.80 9.99 3.92
C ALA A 183 14.87 8.81 2.95
N GLY A 184 16.07 8.26 2.73
CA GLY A 184 16.30 7.05 1.94
C GLY A 184 15.61 5.84 2.56
N ALA A 185 15.68 5.69 3.87
CA ALA A 185 15.01 4.60 4.59
C ALA A 185 13.48 4.67 4.49
N ARG A 186 12.86 5.85 4.60
CA ARG A 186 11.41 6.02 4.38
C ARG A 186 11.01 5.73 2.94
N PHE A 187 11.82 6.15 1.98
CA PHE A 187 11.62 5.81 0.58
C PHE A 187 11.66 4.29 0.36
N PHE A 188 12.71 3.62 0.83
CA PHE A 188 12.85 2.16 0.71
C PHE A 188 11.67 1.42 1.36
N ASP A 189 11.30 1.80 2.58
CA ASP A 189 10.16 1.22 3.30
C ASP A 189 8.86 1.32 2.49
N ARG A 190 8.64 2.47 1.83
CA ARG A 190 7.45 2.65 0.98
C ARG A 190 7.50 1.82 -0.28
N VAL A 191 8.63 1.81 -0.99
CA VAL A 191 8.81 0.97 -2.19
C VAL A 191 8.64 -0.50 -1.81
N ARG A 192 9.27 -0.96 -0.73
CA ARG A 192 9.12 -2.34 -0.24
C ARG A 192 7.65 -2.71 0.02
N SER A 193 6.92 -1.81 0.67
CA SER A 193 5.48 -2.03 0.94
C SER A 193 4.67 -2.17 -0.35
N LEU A 194 4.92 -1.32 -1.34
CA LEU A 194 4.21 -1.37 -2.62
C LEU A 194 4.62 -2.58 -3.47
N THR A 195 5.92 -2.87 -3.57
CA THR A 195 6.42 -4.06 -4.26
C THR A 195 5.85 -5.34 -3.65
N SER A 196 5.84 -5.46 -2.31
CA SER A 196 5.22 -6.61 -1.65
C SER A 196 3.71 -6.70 -1.95
N THR A 197 3.01 -5.57 -2.00
CA THR A 197 1.59 -5.53 -2.34
C THR A 197 1.37 -5.99 -3.78
N ALA A 198 2.15 -5.47 -4.73
CA ALA A 198 2.07 -5.84 -6.13
C ALA A 198 2.36 -7.34 -6.32
N PHE A 199 3.52 -7.81 -5.86
CA PHE A 199 3.98 -9.18 -6.05
C PHE A 199 2.99 -10.22 -5.52
N TRP A 200 2.57 -10.09 -4.27
CA TRP A 200 1.69 -11.07 -3.62
C TRP A 200 0.24 -11.03 -4.10
N THR A 201 -0.12 -10.09 -4.97
CA THR A 201 -1.42 -10.05 -5.67
C THR A 201 -1.35 -10.54 -7.12
N THR A 202 -0.15 -10.89 -7.62
CA THR A 202 0.01 -11.55 -8.93
C THR A 202 -0.35 -13.03 -8.85
N THR A 203 -0.58 -13.66 -9.99
CA THR A 203 -0.80 -15.11 -10.09
C THR A 203 0.40 -15.90 -9.57
N GLU A 204 1.60 -15.43 -9.90
CA GLU A 204 2.89 -16.03 -9.51
C GLU A 204 3.09 -15.94 -7.99
N GLY A 205 2.91 -14.74 -7.41
CA GLY A 205 3.02 -14.52 -5.97
C GLY A 205 1.97 -15.30 -5.19
N MET A 206 0.71 -15.33 -5.63
CA MET A 206 -0.34 -16.14 -5.00
C MET A 206 -0.02 -17.64 -5.07
N THR A 207 0.56 -18.10 -6.17
CA THR A 207 0.98 -19.51 -6.34
C THR A 207 2.13 -19.85 -5.40
N ASP A 208 3.13 -18.98 -5.29
CA ASP A 208 4.27 -19.16 -4.39
C ASP A 208 3.81 -19.17 -2.91
N LEU A 209 2.90 -18.29 -2.55
CA LEU A 209 2.28 -18.22 -1.22
C LEU A 209 1.34 -19.42 -0.95
N GLN A 210 1.00 -20.23 -1.95
CA GLN A 210 -0.02 -21.29 -1.88
C GLN A 210 -1.41 -20.76 -1.47
N TYR A 211 -1.72 -19.51 -1.85
CA TYR A 211 -2.99 -18.88 -1.53
C TYR A 211 -4.12 -19.44 -2.40
N ILE A 212 -5.09 -20.07 -1.78
CA ILE A 212 -6.24 -20.69 -2.45
C ILE A 212 -7.52 -19.86 -2.39
N GLY A 213 -7.47 -18.69 -1.75
CA GLY A 213 -8.63 -17.83 -1.53
C GLY A 213 -9.63 -18.39 -0.52
N ASN A 214 -10.82 -17.80 -0.50
CA ASN A 214 -11.92 -18.28 0.31
C ASN A 214 -12.61 -19.43 -0.41
N VAL A 215 -12.43 -20.65 0.09
CA VAL A 215 -13.11 -21.85 -0.42
C VAL A 215 -14.28 -22.17 0.50
N ALA A 216 -15.45 -22.47 -0.06
CA ALA A 216 -16.59 -22.94 0.72
C ALA A 216 -16.28 -24.33 1.30
N LEU A 217 -16.13 -24.41 2.61
CA LEU A 217 -15.91 -25.66 3.33
C LEU A 217 -17.21 -26.06 4.01
N GLY A 218 -17.65 -27.30 3.79
CA GLY A 218 -18.81 -27.86 4.50
C GLY A 218 -18.53 -28.14 5.98
N GLN A 219 -17.25 -28.26 6.33
CA GLN A 219 -16.78 -28.54 7.69
C GLN A 219 -15.37 -27.94 7.83
N TRP A 220 -15.06 -27.43 9.01
CA TRP A 220 -13.71 -27.00 9.38
C TRP A 220 -12.99 -28.15 10.08
N ASP A 221 -11.92 -28.62 9.50
CA ASP A 221 -11.08 -29.63 10.13
C ASP A 221 -10.14 -28.96 11.15
N ALA A 222 -9.81 -29.67 12.23
CA ALA A 222 -8.81 -29.21 13.16
C ALA A 222 -7.43 -29.14 12.48
N PRO A 223 -6.54 -28.24 12.92
CA PRO A 223 -5.16 -28.23 12.43
C PRO A 223 -4.50 -29.62 12.59
N PRO A 224 -3.60 -30.00 11.67
CA PRO A 224 -2.87 -31.26 11.78
C PRO A 224 -2.15 -31.39 13.13
N PRO A 225 -2.04 -32.61 13.69
CA PRO A 225 -1.44 -32.82 15.02
C PRO A 225 0.01 -32.27 15.14
N GLU A 226 0.79 -32.34 14.06
CA GLU A 226 2.13 -31.79 14.01
C GLU A 226 2.16 -30.27 14.19
N VAL A 227 1.15 -29.55 13.65
CA VAL A 227 1.00 -28.09 13.84
C VAL A 227 0.63 -27.79 15.28
N LEU A 228 -0.32 -28.53 15.86
CA LEU A 228 -0.71 -28.35 17.27
C LEU A 228 0.47 -28.61 18.20
N ARG A 229 1.28 -29.63 17.90
CA ARG A 229 2.50 -29.94 18.66
C ARG A 229 3.53 -28.81 18.55
N HIS A 230 3.75 -28.29 17.35
CA HIS A 230 4.67 -27.16 17.13
C HIS A 230 4.26 -25.91 17.90
N LEU A 231 2.97 -25.65 18.00
CA LEU A 231 2.38 -24.51 18.72
C LEU A 231 2.22 -24.75 20.23
N GLY A 232 2.50 -25.96 20.74
CA GLY A 232 2.29 -26.32 22.15
C GLY A 232 0.81 -26.36 22.54
N LEU A 233 -0.09 -26.60 21.58
CA LEU A 233 -1.55 -26.67 21.77
C LEU A 233 -2.07 -28.11 21.80
N GLU A 234 -1.22 -29.10 22.06
CA GLU A 234 -1.63 -30.48 22.29
C GLU A 234 -2.42 -30.54 23.60
N GLY A 235 -3.71 -30.87 23.54
CA GLY A 235 -4.59 -31.11 24.69
C GLY A 235 -4.55 -32.57 25.14
#